data_6287a81ae1c9fa191949ce9024bc9b98
#
_entry.id   6287a81ae1c9fa191949ce9024bc9b98
#
_cell.length_a   1.000
_cell.length_b   1.000
_cell.length_c   1.000
_cell.angle_alpha   90.00
_cell.angle_beta   90.00
_cell.angle_gamma   90.00
#
_symmetry.space_group_name_H-M   'P 1'
#
loop_
_entity.id
_entity.type
_entity.pdbx_description
1 polymer ?
#
loop_
_entity_poly.entity_id
_entity_poly.type
_entity_poly.pdbx_seq_one_letter_code
_entity_poly.pdbx_strand_id
1 'polypeptide(L)'
;MNKRDTFYITTPIYYVNDVPHIGHAYTTVAADVLARYWRLRGRDVFFLTGLDEHGQKVQQAAAKAGIDPQAHCDRLAPQFTNLWQRLNISNDAFIRTTDKQHQDVVQRYLQQLYDKQLIYKADYTGWYCTYDERFWTEKDVVGGLCPDCKRPIEQLSEHNYFFKMGQYQERLIDHIRTHDDFIRPVSRRNEVLGFLQTQKLGDLSISRPKSRLSWGIELPFDKDYVTYVWFDALVNYVSALEYKSGLERFWPADAHLVGKDIL
;
A
#
# COMPACT_ATOMS: atom_id res chain seq x y z
N MET A 1 -26.55 16.73 0.05
CA MET A 1 -25.12 16.40 -0.18
C MET A 1 -24.48 17.59 -0.90
N ASN A 2 -23.59 18.32 -0.21
CA ASN A 2 -22.77 19.31 -0.90
C ASN A 2 -21.91 18.57 -1.92
N LYS A 3 -22.17 18.77 -3.20
CA LYS A 3 -21.28 18.25 -4.27
C LYS A 3 -19.95 18.95 -4.11
N ARG A 4 -18.89 18.18 -3.78
CA ARG A 4 -17.53 18.70 -3.88
C ARG A 4 -17.26 19.06 -5.33
N ASP A 5 -16.62 20.19 -5.58
CA ASP A 5 -16.19 20.59 -6.92
C ASP A 5 -14.96 19.76 -7.38
N THR A 6 -14.35 19.01 -6.46
CA THR A 6 -13.18 18.17 -6.70
C THR A 6 -13.56 16.69 -6.83
N PHE A 7 -12.70 15.92 -7.50
CA PHE A 7 -12.76 14.47 -7.56
C PHE A 7 -11.34 13.88 -7.51
N TYR A 8 -11.02 13.13 -6.47
CA TYR A 8 -9.75 12.45 -6.31
C TYR A 8 -9.91 10.95 -6.54
N ILE A 9 -9.16 10.43 -7.52
CA ILE A 9 -9.14 9.01 -7.86
C ILE A 9 -7.72 8.47 -7.84
N THR A 10 -7.55 7.24 -7.34
CA THR A 10 -6.26 6.56 -7.32
C THR A 10 -6.36 5.15 -7.88
N THR A 11 -5.26 4.66 -8.43
CA THR A 11 -5.01 3.23 -8.64
C THR A 11 -4.25 2.66 -7.44
N PRO A 12 -4.07 1.33 -7.32
CA PRO A 12 -2.95 0.79 -6.55
C PRO A 12 -1.64 1.34 -7.10
N ILE A 13 -0.64 1.49 -6.26
CA ILE A 13 0.73 1.64 -6.75
C ILE A 13 1.30 0.25 -7.04
N TYR A 14 2.04 0.12 -8.13
CA TYR A 14 2.42 -1.17 -8.68
C TYR A 14 3.80 -1.60 -8.24
N TYR A 15 3.95 -2.86 -7.85
CA TYR A 15 5.23 -3.45 -7.47
C TYR A 15 6.21 -3.49 -8.66
N VAL A 16 7.46 -3.04 -8.41
CA VAL A 16 8.51 -2.92 -9.43
C VAL A 16 9.44 -4.14 -9.39
N ASN A 17 8.88 -5.32 -9.40
CA ASN A 17 9.64 -6.57 -9.48
C ASN A 17 9.79 -7.09 -10.91
N ASP A 18 8.93 -6.64 -11.84
CA ASP A 18 8.94 -6.99 -13.26
C ASP A 18 8.28 -5.89 -14.10
N VAL A 19 8.24 -6.09 -15.42
CA VAL A 19 7.59 -5.19 -16.39
C VAL A 19 6.07 -5.11 -16.18
N PRO A 20 5.40 -4.00 -16.61
CA PRO A 20 3.96 -3.91 -16.50
C PRO A 20 3.24 -4.96 -17.37
N HIS A 21 2.11 -5.46 -16.87
CA HIS A 21 1.28 -6.45 -17.54
C HIS A 21 -0.17 -5.96 -17.68
N ILE A 22 -1.02 -6.77 -18.33
CA ILE A 22 -2.42 -6.42 -18.66
C ILE A 22 -3.24 -6.05 -17.42
N GLY A 23 -2.97 -6.62 -16.24
CA GLY A 23 -3.67 -6.28 -14.99
C GLY A 23 -3.42 -4.85 -14.55
N HIS A 24 -2.18 -4.37 -14.66
CA HIS A 24 -1.84 -2.96 -14.39
C HIS A 24 -2.57 -2.03 -15.38
N ALA A 25 -2.53 -2.35 -16.67
CA ALA A 25 -3.21 -1.59 -17.71
C ALA A 25 -4.73 -1.53 -17.47
N TYR A 26 -5.36 -2.64 -17.13
CA TYR A 26 -6.79 -2.73 -16.87
C TYR A 26 -7.24 -1.77 -15.76
N THR A 27 -6.58 -1.81 -14.61
CA THR A 27 -6.93 -0.96 -13.47
C THR A 27 -6.68 0.52 -13.78
N THR A 28 -5.56 0.84 -14.43
CA THR A 28 -5.22 2.23 -14.76
C THR A 28 -6.17 2.82 -15.82
N VAL A 29 -6.56 2.03 -16.83
CA VAL A 29 -7.57 2.46 -17.81
C VAL A 29 -8.94 2.69 -17.14
N ALA A 30 -9.34 1.80 -16.20
CA ALA A 30 -10.60 2.00 -15.48
C ALA A 30 -10.60 3.31 -14.67
N ALA A 31 -9.48 3.62 -14.00
CA ALA A 31 -9.32 4.90 -13.29
C ALA A 31 -9.35 6.09 -14.26
N ASP A 32 -8.67 5.98 -15.41
CA ASP A 32 -8.64 7.04 -16.42
C ASP A 32 -10.03 7.35 -17.00
N VAL A 33 -10.83 6.32 -17.24
CA VAL A 33 -12.24 6.50 -17.69
C VAL A 33 -13.03 7.31 -16.67
N LEU A 34 -12.91 7.01 -15.39
CA LEU A 34 -13.59 7.74 -14.32
C LEU A 34 -13.05 9.18 -14.19
N ALA A 35 -11.74 9.38 -14.28
CA ALA A 35 -11.12 10.70 -14.24
C ALA A 35 -11.62 11.58 -15.39
N ARG A 36 -11.63 11.05 -16.62
CA ARG A 36 -12.14 11.76 -17.80
C ARG A 36 -13.64 12.06 -17.69
N TYR A 37 -14.43 11.11 -17.20
CA TYR A 37 -15.87 11.32 -16.99
C TYR A 37 -16.11 12.51 -16.05
N TRP A 38 -15.41 12.58 -14.91
CA TRP A 38 -15.63 13.66 -13.97
C TRP A 38 -15.08 15.00 -14.45
N ARG A 39 -13.99 15.02 -15.23
CA ARG A 39 -13.52 16.24 -15.93
C ARG A 39 -14.58 16.75 -16.93
N LEU A 40 -15.18 15.86 -17.71
CA LEU A 40 -16.29 16.21 -18.62
C LEU A 40 -17.53 16.72 -17.87
N ARG A 41 -17.73 16.28 -16.61
CA ARG A 41 -18.77 16.79 -15.73
C ARG A 41 -18.42 18.10 -15.03
N GLY A 42 -17.29 18.71 -15.36
CA GLY A 42 -16.86 20.01 -14.85
C GLY A 42 -16.24 19.97 -13.44
N ARG A 43 -15.83 18.79 -12.94
CA ARG A 43 -15.10 18.72 -11.67
C ARG A 43 -13.62 18.96 -11.89
N ASP A 44 -12.97 19.55 -10.88
CA ASP A 44 -11.52 19.55 -10.76
C ASP A 44 -11.06 18.16 -10.30
N VAL A 45 -10.30 17.46 -11.15
CA VAL A 45 -9.95 16.05 -10.93
C VAL A 45 -8.45 15.92 -10.65
N PHE A 46 -8.11 15.15 -9.63
CA PHE A 46 -6.75 14.69 -9.36
C PHE A 46 -6.69 13.17 -9.49
N PHE A 47 -5.93 12.69 -10.47
CA PHE A 47 -5.73 11.27 -10.74
C PHE A 47 -4.30 10.85 -10.40
N LEU A 48 -4.16 10.04 -9.36
CA LEU A 48 -2.90 9.50 -8.87
C LEU A 48 -2.72 8.04 -9.28
N THR A 49 -1.55 7.72 -9.80
CA THR A 49 -1.01 6.37 -9.95
C THR A 49 0.46 6.36 -9.57
N GLY A 50 1.12 5.20 -9.51
CA GLY A 50 2.53 5.17 -9.14
C GLY A 50 3.10 3.78 -8.97
N LEU A 51 4.27 3.72 -8.31
CA LEU A 51 5.07 2.53 -8.10
C LEU A 51 5.35 2.29 -6.61
N ASP A 52 5.23 1.03 -6.22
CA ASP A 52 5.68 0.50 -4.94
C ASP A 52 7.07 -0.12 -5.15
N GLU A 53 8.10 0.56 -4.65
CA GLU A 53 9.50 0.29 -4.98
C GLU A 53 10.29 -0.33 -3.83
N HIS A 54 9.72 -0.41 -2.64
CA HIS A 54 10.38 -0.99 -1.48
C HIS A 54 10.01 -2.46 -1.27
N GLY A 55 10.68 -3.11 -0.29
CA GLY A 55 10.36 -4.47 0.12
C GLY A 55 11.32 -5.53 -0.40
N GLN A 56 11.11 -6.74 0.12
CA GLN A 56 12.02 -7.86 -0.08
C GLN A 56 12.05 -8.35 -1.53
N LYS A 57 10.92 -8.33 -2.22
CA LYS A 57 10.83 -8.77 -3.62
C LYS A 57 11.68 -7.91 -4.55
N VAL A 58 11.62 -6.59 -4.37
CA VAL A 58 12.42 -5.64 -5.17
C VAL A 58 13.90 -5.82 -4.85
N GLN A 59 14.27 -5.94 -3.56
CA GLN A 59 15.65 -6.20 -3.15
C GLN A 59 16.19 -7.49 -3.78
N GLN A 60 15.41 -8.58 -3.76
CA GLN A 60 15.80 -9.86 -4.37
C GLN A 60 15.90 -9.79 -5.90
N ALA A 61 14.98 -9.08 -6.57
CA ALA A 61 15.01 -8.89 -8.02
C ALA A 61 16.26 -8.09 -8.44
N ALA A 62 16.61 -7.05 -7.72
CA ALA A 62 17.82 -6.27 -7.92
C ALA A 62 19.10 -7.11 -7.71
N ALA A 63 19.16 -7.86 -6.61
CA ALA A 63 20.28 -8.76 -6.31
C ALA A 63 20.47 -9.84 -7.39
N LYS A 64 19.36 -10.43 -7.88
CA LYS A 64 19.39 -11.40 -9.00
C LYS A 64 19.89 -10.78 -10.31
N ALA A 65 19.59 -9.49 -10.52
CA ALA A 65 20.09 -8.73 -11.66
C ALA A 65 21.52 -8.18 -11.47
N GLY A 66 22.11 -8.33 -10.28
CA GLY A 66 23.46 -7.85 -9.96
C GLY A 66 23.55 -6.31 -9.90
N ILE A 67 22.47 -5.62 -9.57
CA ILE A 67 22.42 -4.15 -9.51
C ILE A 67 21.82 -3.68 -8.18
N ASP A 68 22.04 -2.40 -7.87
CA ASP A 68 21.45 -1.74 -6.72
C ASP A 68 19.91 -1.66 -6.84
N PRO A 69 19.14 -1.79 -5.73
CA PRO A 69 17.69 -1.72 -5.77
C PRO A 69 17.14 -0.40 -6.36
N GLN A 70 17.75 0.75 -6.06
CA GLN A 70 17.34 2.02 -6.65
C GLN A 70 17.55 2.01 -8.17
N ALA A 71 18.70 1.53 -8.64
CA ALA A 71 19.00 1.40 -10.06
C ALA A 71 18.05 0.41 -10.75
N HIS A 72 17.61 -0.64 -10.05
CA HIS A 72 16.60 -1.56 -10.56
C HIS A 72 15.26 -0.85 -10.77
N CYS A 73 14.79 -0.10 -9.78
CA CYS A 73 13.55 0.67 -9.86
C CYS A 73 13.64 1.75 -10.96
N ASP A 74 14.75 2.48 -11.04
CA ASP A 74 14.95 3.52 -12.06
C ASP A 74 14.97 2.96 -13.50
N ARG A 75 15.39 1.71 -13.68
CA ARG A 75 15.34 1.01 -14.97
C ARG A 75 13.92 0.61 -15.35
N LEU A 76 13.09 0.20 -14.38
CA LEU A 76 11.74 -0.30 -14.64
C LEU A 76 10.68 0.79 -14.67
N ALA A 77 10.82 1.86 -13.89
CA ALA A 77 9.83 2.95 -13.83
C ALA A 77 9.47 3.53 -15.21
N PRO A 78 10.42 3.76 -16.14
CA PRO A 78 10.09 4.23 -17.48
C PRO A 78 9.19 3.28 -18.29
N GLN A 79 9.20 1.99 -18.00
CA GLN A 79 8.36 1.02 -18.71
C GLN A 79 6.88 1.21 -18.36
N PHE A 80 6.58 1.56 -17.10
CA PHE A 80 5.24 1.91 -16.66
C PHE A 80 4.79 3.24 -17.25
N THR A 81 5.60 4.30 -17.13
CA THR A 81 5.23 5.62 -17.66
C THR A 81 5.09 5.62 -19.18
N ASN A 82 5.94 4.89 -19.90
CA ASN A 82 5.82 4.72 -21.35
C ASN A 82 4.54 3.96 -21.74
N LEU A 83 4.15 2.94 -20.94
CA LEU A 83 2.88 2.25 -21.16
C LEU A 83 1.69 3.19 -20.96
N TRP A 84 1.71 4.03 -19.89
CA TRP A 84 0.66 5.02 -19.66
C TRP A 84 0.57 6.03 -20.79
N GLN A 85 1.69 6.49 -21.32
CA GLN A 85 1.72 7.38 -22.50
C GLN A 85 1.10 6.71 -23.74
N ARG A 86 1.47 5.45 -24.02
CA ARG A 86 0.91 4.69 -25.16
C ARG A 86 -0.59 4.44 -25.03
N LEU A 87 -1.09 4.26 -23.80
CA LEU A 87 -2.52 4.10 -23.50
C LEU A 87 -3.24 5.44 -23.37
N ASN A 88 -2.54 6.57 -23.55
CA ASN A 88 -3.07 7.92 -23.38
C ASN A 88 -3.75 8.13 -22.00
N ILE A 89 -3.14 7.60 -20.94
CA ILE A 89 -3.60 7.77 -19.55
C ILE A 89 -3.41 9.23 -19.13
N SER A 90 -4.44 9.82 -18.52
CA SER A 90 -4.48 11.23 -18.14
C SER A 90 -4.21 11.48 -16.65
N ASN A 91 -3.32 10.71 -16.04
CA ASN A 91 -2.93 10.90 -14.64
C ASN A 91 -2.27 12.27 -14.42
N ASP A 92 -2.61 12.90 -13.29
CA ASP A 92 -2.06 14.20 -12.89
C ASP A 92 -0.75 14.03 -12.10
N ALA A 93 -0.59 12.89 -11.43
CA ALA A 93 0.62 12.54 -10.68
C ALA A 93 1.02 11.09 -10.86
N PHE A 94 2.33 10.84 -10.78
CA PHE A 94 2.93 9.53 -10.77
C PHE A 94 3.92 9.49 -9.61
N ILE A 95 3.52 8.81 -8.52
CA ILE A 95 4.31 8.73 -7.29
C ILE A 95 5.23 7.51 -7.31
N ARG A 96 6.42 7.66 -6.74
CA ARG A 96 7.32 6.55 -6.42
C ARG A 96 7.56 6.52 -4.92
N THR A 97 7.51 5.35 -4.29
CA THR A 97 7.75 5.28 -2.83
C THR A 97 9.20 5.62 -2.45
N THR A 98 10.12 5.63 -3.43
CA THR A 98 11.49 6.13 -3.29
C THR A 98 11.61 7.66 -3.39
N ASP A 99 10.54 8.38 -3.73
CA ASP A 99 10.56 9.85 -3.74
C ASP A 99 10.82 10.39 -2.33
N LYS A 100 11.78 11.31 -2.21
CA LYS A 100 12.15 11.88 -0.90
C LYS A 100 10.96 12.50 -0.16
N GLN A 101 10.06 13.18 -0.88
CA GLN A 101 8.87 13.79 -0.27
C GLN A 101 7.93 12.73 0.31
N HIS A 102 7.76 11.59 -0.38
CA HIS A 102 6.97 10.47 0.16
C HIS A 102 7.62 9.91 1.43
N GLN A 103 8.92 9.64 1.39
CA GLN A 103 9.66 9.11 2.53
C GLN A 103 9.55 10.04 3.77
N ASP A 104 9.65 11.36 3.57
CA ASP A 104 9.52 12.34 4.66
C ASP A 104 8.12 12.32 5.30
N VAL A 105 7.07 12.16 4.48
CA VAL A 105 5.70 12.05 4.99
C VAL A 105 5.50 10.75 5.77
N VAL A 106 6.00 9.62 5.25
CA VAL A 106 5.95 8.31 5.93
C VAL A 106 6.65 8.39 7.28
N GLN A 107 7.88 8.92 7.33
CA GLN A 107 8.64 9.06 8.57
C GLN A 107 7.91 9.98 9.58
N ARG A 108 7.33 11.07 9.12
CA ARG A 108 6.54 11.96 9.98
C ARG A 108 5.31 11.25 10.58
N TYR A 109 4.58 10.47 9.80
CA TYR A 109 3.42 9.71 10.31
C TYR A 109 3.86 8.61 11.28
N LEU A 110 4.94 7.90 10.99
CA LEU A 110 5.49 6.92 11.91
C LEU A 110 5.87 7.56 13.25
N GLN A 111 6.55 8.71 13.23
CA GLN A 111 6.91 9.42 14.45
C GLN A 111 5.67 9.86 15.24
N GLN A 112 4.66 10.42 14.56
CA GLN A 112 3.42 10.83 15.22
C GLN A 112 2.66 9.66 15.87
N LEU A 113 2.66 8.49 15.21
CA LEU A 113 2.02 7.29 15.77
C LEU A 113 2.82 6.72 16.94
N TYR A 114 4.14 6.79 16.88
CA TYR A 114 5.03 6.38 17.97
C TYR A 114 4.85 7.28 19.20
N ASP A 115 4.86 8.59 19.02
CA ASP A 115 4.66 9.57 20.09
C ASP A 115 3.28 9.43 20.76
N LYS A 116 2.25 9.01 20.00
CA LYS A 116 0.92 8.68 20.51
C LYS A 116 0.82 7.30 21.14
N GLN A 117 1.93 6.57 21.28
CA GLN A 117 1.99 5.21 21.83
C GLN A 117 1.08 4.20 21.07
N LEU A 118 0.82 4.46 19.79
CA LEU A 118 0.10 3.57 18.89
C LEU A 118 1.02 2.56 18.22
N ILE A 119 2.33 2.73 18.35
CA ILE A 119 3.37 1.79 17.92
C ILE A 119 4.12 1.28 19.13
N TYR A 120 4.38 -0.02 19.17
CA TYR A 120 5.15 -0.67 20.22
C TYR A 120 6.07 -1.75 19.63
N LYS A 121 7.14 -2.10 20.34
CA LYS A 121 8.09 -3.17 19.96
C LYS A 121 7.72 -4.45 20.68
N ALA A 122 7.72 -5.57 19.98
CA ALA A 122 7.45 -6.89 20.55
C ALA A 122 8.15 -7.99 19.75
N ASP A 123 8.33 -9.12 20.42
CA ASP A 123 8.75 -10.34 19.79
C ASP A 123 7.60 -10.96 19.00
N TYR A 124 7.90 -11.38 17.82
CA TYR A 124 6.97 -12.12 17.00
C TYR A 124 7.60 -13.41 16.52
N THR A 125 6.96 -14.52 16.83
CA THR A 125 7.31 -15.82 16.29
C THR A 125 6.13 -16.32 15.45
N GLY A 126 6.38 -16.63 14.20
CA GLY A 126 5.33 -17.09 13.30
C GLY A 126 5.88 -17.67 12.01
N TRP A 127 4.99 -18.26 11.22
CA TRP A 127 5.31 -18.76 9.90
C TRP A 127 5.33 -17.60 8.89
N TYR A 128 6.44 -17.41 8.21
CA TYR A 128 6.61 -16.31 7.26
C TYR A 128 6.68 -16.80 5.82
N CYS A 129 5.86 -16.21 4.97
CA CYS A 129 5.93 -16.38 3.53
C CYS A 129 6.75 -15.25 2.91
N THR A 130 7.94 -15.58 2.42
CA THR A 130 8.80 -14.60 1.73
C THR A 130 8.18 -14.09 0.44
N TYR A 131 7.38 -14.92 -0.25
CA TYR A 131 6.74 -14.54 -1.51
C TYR A 131 5.58 -13.57 -1.32
N ASP A 132 4.72 -13.79 -0.30
CA ASP A 132 3.58 -12.92 0.01
C ASP A 132 3.95 -11.82 1.00
N GLU A 133 5.21 -11.86 1.50
CA GLU A 133 5.78 -10.91 2.49
C GLU A 133 4.92 -10.76 3.74
N ARG A 134 4.30 -11.86 4.21
CA ARG A 134 3.40 -11.86 5.37
C ARG A 134 3.63 -13.03 6.31
N PHE A 135 3.23 -12.81 7.55
CA PHE A 135 3.19 -13.85 8.57
C PHE A 135 1.86 -14.58 8.59
N TRP A 136 1.94 -15.86 8.96
CA TRP A 136 0.81 -16.74 9.17
C TRP A 136 0.83 -17.31 10.58
N THR A 137 -0.36 -17.55 11.15
CA THR A 137 -0.46 -18.28 12.41
C THR A 137 -0.29 -19.79 12.15
N GLU A 138 0.08 -20.53 13.17
CA GLU A 138 0.24 -21.99 13.05
C GLU A 138 -1.03 -22.70 12.60
N LYS A 139 -2.19 -22.13 12.92
CA LYS A 139 -3.51 -22.67 12.52
C LYS A 139 -3.77 -22.54 11.02
N ASP A 140 -3.17 -21.57 10.38
CA ASP A 140 -3.38 -21.29 8.96
C ASP A 140 -2.45 -22.11 8.06
N VAL A 141 -1.39 -22.68 8.63
CA VAL A 141 -0.33 -23.40 7.90
C VAL A 141 -0.65 -24.89 7.82
N VAL A 142 -0.67 -25.42 6.60
CA VAL A 142 -0.82 -26.86 6.36
C VAL A 142 0.38 -27.38 5.61
N GLY A 143 1.08 -28.35 6.19
CA GLY A 143 2.23 -29.01 5.55
C GLY A 143 3.44 -28.09 5.30
N GLY A 144 3.59 -27.01 6.08
CA GLY A 144 4.70 -26.06 5.92
C GLY A 144 4.58 -25.18 4.67
N LEU A 145 3.36 -25.06 4.11
CA LEU A 145 3.11 -24.27 2.90
C LEU A 145 2.25 -23.04 3.22
N CYS A 146 2.52 -21.95 2.50
CA CYS A 146 1.71 -20.74 2.54
C CYS A 146 0.26 -21.02 2.11
N PRO A 147 -0.75 -20.61 2.87
CA PRO A 147 -2.15 -20.78 2.50
C PRO A 147 -2.52 -20.14 1.17
N ASP A 148 -1.91 -19.02 0.81
CA ASP A 148 -2.21 -18.27 -0.40
C ASP A 148 -1.41 -18.78 -1.61
N CYS A 149 -0.09 -18.63 -1.62
CA CYS A 149 0.74 -18.95 -2.80
C CYS A 149 1.21 -20.40 -2.86
N LYS A 150 0.92 -21.23 -1.86
CA LYS A 150 1.30 -22.67 -1.77
C LYS A 150 2.80 -22.96 -1.81
N ARG A 151 3.64 -21.95 -1.55
CA ARG A 151 5.10 -22.10 -1.46
C ARG A 151 5.53 -22.45 -0.04
N PRO A 152 6.72 -23.07 0.12
CA PRO A 152 7.29 -23.29 1.43
C PRO A 152 7.43 -22.01 2.24
N ILE A 153 7.15 -22.09 3.53
CA ILE A 153 7.30 -21.01 4.49
C ILE A 153 8.25 -21.42 5.60
N GLU A 154 8.83 -20.43 6.27
CA GLU A 154 9.82 -20.64 7.33
C GLU A 154 9.30 -20.10 8.66
N GLN A 155 9.67 -20.75 9.76
CA GLN A 155 9.39 -20.24 11.09
C GLN A 155 10.43 -19.18 11.46
N LEU A 156 9.96 -17.98 11.77
CA LEU A 156 10.81 -16.85 12.12
C LEU A 156 10.45 -16.33 13.51
N SER A 157 11.48 -15.95 14.25
CA SER A 157 11.35 -15.17 15.48
C SER A 157 12.10 -13.86 15.29
N GLU A 158 11.39 -12.76 15.32
CA GLU A 158 11.93 -11.42 15.11
C GLU A 158 11.39 -10.44 16.14
N HIS A 159 12.21 -9.46 16.52
CA HIS A 159 11.74 -8.27 17.20
C HIS A 159 11.24 -7.28 16.14
N ASN A 160 9.97 -6.91 16.19
CA ASN A 160 9.39 -5.97 15.23
C ASN A 160 8.58 -4.88 15.95
N TYR A 161 8.34 -3.79 15.24
CA TYR A 161 7.40 -2.76 15.66
C TYR A 161 6.01 -3.09 15.11
N PHE A 162 4.98 -2.89 15.97
CA PHE A 162 3.59 -3.18 15.68
C PHE A 162 2.75 -1.92 15.83
N PHE A 163 1.85 -1.70 14.89
CA PHE A 163 0.80 -0.68 14.98
C PHE A 163 -0.46 -1.29 15.60
N LYS A 164 -1.03 -0.63 16.60
CA LYS A 164 -2.24 -1.07 17.33
C LYS A 164 -3.49 -0.97 16.45
N MET A 165 -3.51 -1.68 15.33
CA MET A 165 -4.57 -1.67 14.33
C MET A 165 -5.88 -2.22 14.89
N GLY A 166 -5.82 -3.20 15.79
CA GLY A 166 -6.99 -3.80 16.43
C GLY A 166 -7.91 -2.79 17.14
N GLN A 167 -7.38 -1.67 17.60
CA GLN A 167 -8.18 -0.61 18.26
C GLN A 167 -9.16 0.09 17.30
N TYR A 168 -8.99 -0.06 16.01
CA TYR A 168 -9.79 0.61 14.99
C TYR A 168 -10.93 -0.25 14.45
N GLN A 169 -11.00 -1.55 14.83
CA GLN A 169 -11.95 -2.51 14.27
C GLN A 169 -13.41 -2.06 14.37
N GLU A 170 -13.87 -1.72 15.57
CA GLU A 170 -15.27 -1.31 15.77
C GLU A 170 -15.61 -0.02 15.02
N ARG A 171 -14.70 0.95 15.01
CA ARG A 171 -14.88 2.19 14.25
C ARG A 171 -14.98 1.93 12.75
N LEU A 172 -14.20 0.99 12.23
CA LEU A 172 -14.23 0.61 10.82
C LEU A 172 -15.54 -0.10 10.48
N ILE A 173 -16.00 -1.02 11.31
CA ILE A 173 -17.29 -1.70 11.16
C ILE A 173 -18.43 -0.67 11.11
N ASP A 174 -18.47 0.26 12.06
CA ASP A 174 -19.51 1.30 12.11
C ASP A 174 -19.44 2.22 10.88
N HIS A 175 -18.24 2.58 10.45
CA HIS A 175 -18.05 3.40 9.26
C HIS A 175 -18.59 2.70 8.00
N ILE A 176 -18.23 1.43 7.79
CA ILE A 176 -18.71 0.63 6.63
C ILE A 176 -20.23 0.48 6.67
N ARG A 177 -20.82 0.31 7.85
CA ARG A 177 -22.28 0.17 8.01
C ARG A 177 -23.05 1.43 7.72
N THR A 178 -22.48 2.58 8.10
CA THR A 178 -23.14 3.88 7.96
C THR A 178 -22.85 4.58 6.62
N HIS A 179 -21.91 4.04 5.82
CA HIS A 179 -21.52 4.58 4.53
C HIS A 179 -21.58 3.49 3.45
N ASP A 180 -22.76 3.32 2.87
CA ASP A 180 -23.04 2.23 1.89
C ASP A 180 -22.14 2.24 0.67
N ASP A 181 -21.58 3.41 0.34
CA ASP A 181 -20.70 3.61 -0.82
C ASP A 181 -19.20 3.47 -0.50
N PHE A 182 -18.84 3.21 0.77
CA PHE A 182 -17.43 3.17 1.19
C PHE A 182 -16.67 1.98 0.56
N ILE A 183 -17.32 0.81 0.45
CA ILE A 183 -16.74 -0.36 -0.23
C ILE A 183 -17.71 -0.82 -1.34
N ARG A 184 -17.20 -0.93 -2.55
CA ARG A 184 -17.94 -1.42 -3.71
C ARG A 184 -17.16 -2.50 -4.46
N PRO A 185 -17.83 -3.45 -5.10
CA PRO A 185 -19.28 -3.72 -5.09
C PRO A 185 -19.78 -4.24 -3.74
N VAL A 186 -21.09 -4.31 -3.55
CA VAL A 186 -21.74 -4.77 -2.31
C VAL A 186 -21.24 -6.16 -1.86
N SER A 187 -20.90 -7.04 -2.79
CA SER A 187 -20.31 -8.35 -2.46
C SER A 187 -19.00 -8.20 -1.68
N ARG A 188 -18.13 -7.26 -2.04
CA ARG A 188 -16.87 -6.99 -1.33
C ARG A 188 -17.10 -6.32 0.02
N ARG A 189 -18.06 -5.40 0.09
CA ARG A 189 -18.48 -4.81 1.37
C ARG A 189 -18.93 -5.90 2.36
N ASN A 190 -19.76 -6.84 1.91
CA ASN A 190 -20.23 -7.92 2.75
C ASN A 190 -19.13 -8.89 3.18
N GLU A 191 -18.16 -9.15 2.29
CA GLU A 191 -16.98 -9.99 2.57
C GLU A 191 -16.12 -9.34 3.68
N VAL A 192 -15.80 -8.04 3.55
CA VAL A 192 -15.03 -7.29 4.55
C VAL A 192 -15.77 -7.21 5.89
N LEU A 193 -17.07 -6.91 5.88
CA LEU A 193 -17.87 -6.89 7.09
C LEU A 193 -17.93 -8.27 7.76
N GLY A 194 -18.11 -9.33 6.98
CA GLY A 194 -18.10 -10.71 7.49
C GLY A 194 -16.77 -11.05 8.18
N PHE A 195 -15.65 -10.70 7.54
CA PHE A 195 -14.31 -10.87 8.12
C PHE A 195 -14.17 -10.11 9.45
N LEU A 196 -14.45 -8.81 9.45
CA LEU A 196 -14.29 -7.95 10.63
C LEU A 196 -15.21 -8.33 11.80
N GLN A 197 -16.38 -8.93 11.53
CA GLN A 197 -17.33 -9.35 12.57
C GLN A 197 -17.01 -10.72 13.15
N THR A 198 -16.35 -11.58 12.40
CA THR A 198 -16.07 -12.96 12.81
C THR A 198 -14.64 -13.15 13.31
N GLN A 199 -13.73 -12.25 12.97
CA GLN A 199 -12.33 -12.34 13.35
C GLN A 199 -11.88 -11.09 14.09
N LYS A 200 -11.09 -11.30 15.14
CA LYS A 200 -10.42 -10.18 15.83
C LYS A 200 -9.26 -9.67 14.97
N LEU A 201 -9.31 -8.38 14.63
CA LEU A 201 -8.24 -7.74 13.92
C LEU A 201 -6.98 -7.67 14.81
N GLY A 202 -5.90 -8.27 14.37
CA GLY A 202 -4.61 -8.22 15.04
C GLY A 202 -3.89 -6.88 14.83
N ASP A 203 -2.86 -6.65 15.64
CA ASP A 203 -1.97 -5.52 15.42
C ASP A 203 -1.04 -5.79 14.23
N LEU A 204 -0.77 -4.76 13.44
CA LEU A 204 -0.01 -4.87 12.20
C LEU A 204 1.49 -4.74 12.46
N SER A 205 2.28 -5.72 12.07
CA SER A 205 3.75 -5.60 12.04
C SER A 205 4.15 -4.60 10.96
N ILE A 206 4.76 -3.47 11.37
CA ILE A 206 5.06 -2.34 10.49
C ILE A 206 6.55 -2.15 10.22
N SER A 207 7.41 -3.06 10.67
CA SER A 207 8.85 -2.95 10.47
C SER A 207 9.51 -4.28 10.12
N ARG A 208 10.72 -4.17 9.59
CA ARG A 208 11.66 -5.30 9.43
C ARG A 208 13.04 -4.85 9.88
N PRO A 209 13.82 -5.72 10.56
CA PRO A 209 15.22 -5.41 10.90
C PRO A 209 16.05 -5.30 9.63
N LYS A 210 16.97 -4.33 9.58
CA LYS A 210 17.86 -4.12 8.42
C LYS A 210 18.77 -5.32 8.11
N SER A 211 19.06 -6.15 9.10
CA SER A 211 19.79 -7.39 8.89
C SER A 211 19.07 -8.35 7.93
N ARG A 212 17.77 -8.21 7.81
CA ARG A 212 16.94 -9.02 6.89
C ARG A 212 16.51 -8.25 5.64
N LEU A 213 16.06 -7.02 5.82
CA LEU A 213 15.60 -6.15 4.74
C LEU A 213 16.24 -4.78 4.89
N SER A 214 17.17 -4.44 4.00
CA SER A 214 17.82 -3.13 4.01
C SER A 214 17.16 -2.13 3.06
N TRP A 215 16.32 -2.59 2.13
CA TRP A 215 15.64 -1.78 1.13
C TRP A 215 14.24 -1.36 1.58
N GLY A 216 14.13 -0.18 2.18
CA GLY A 216 12.90 0.39 2.73
C GLY A 216 13.17 1.71 3.43
N ILE A 217 12.12 2.39 3.86
CA ILE A 217 12.20 3.65 4.60
C ILE A 217 12.61 3.37 6.05
N GLU A 218 13.70 3.98 6.53
CA GLU A 218 14.14 3.85 7.92
C GLU A 218 13.08 4.37 8.89
N LEU A 219 12.91 3.67 10.02
CA LEU A 219 12.09 4.20 11.11
C LEU A 219 12.77 5.43 11.74
N PRO A 220 12.03 6.53 11.97
CA PRO A 220 12.63 7.75 12.53
C PRO A 220 13.13 7.57 13.96
N PHE A 221 12.53 6.67 14.74
CA PHE A 221 12.83 6.41 16.14
C PHE A 221 13.75 5.20 16.38
N ASP A 222 14.04 4.37 15.35
CA ASP A 222 14.98 3.22 15.45
C ASP A 222 15.60 2.92 14.08
N LYS A 223 16.87 3.34 13.91
CA LYS A 223 17.59 3.25 12.63
C LYS A 223 18.00 1.82 12.24
N ASP A 224 17.86 0.84 13.13
CA ASP A 224 18.16 -0.58 12.84
C ASP A 224 17.00 -1.26 12.09
N TYR A 225 15.89 -0.54 11.87
CA TYR A 225 14.70 -1.04 11.20
C TYR A 225 14.30 -0.20 10.00
N VAL A 226 13.68 -0.85 9.03
CA VAL A 226 12.95 -0.21 7.93
C VAL A 226 11.46 -0.47 8.07
N THR A 227 10.67 0.42 7.48
CA THR A 227 9.22 0.30 7.40
C THR A 227 8.82 -0.91 6.57
N TYR A 228 7.79 -1.62 7.03
CA TYR A 228 7.16 -2.66 6.25
C TYR A 228 6.45 -2.07 5.02
N VAL A 229 6.68 -2.69 3.87
CA VAL A 229 6.27 -2.16 2.56
C VAL A 229 4.78 -1.77 2.46
N TRP A 230 3.88 -2.53 3.06
CA TRP A 230 2.45 -2.23 3.02
C TRP A 230 2.08 -0.96 3.79
N PHE A 231 2.76 -0.67 4.92
CA PHE A 231 2.54 0.58 5.63
C PHE A 231 3.05 1.78 4.84
N ASP A 232 4.25 1.66 4.27
CA ASP A 232 4.85 2.64 3.39
C ASP A 232 3.95 2.89 2.17
N ALA A 233 3.63 1.83 1.42
CA ALA A 233 2.85 1.91 0.20
C ALA A 233 1.50 2.60 0.40
N LEU A 234 0.74 2.28 1.46
CA LEU A 234 -0.60 2.85 1.66
C LEU A 234 -0.60 4.34 2.00
N VAL A 235 0.51 4.89 2.51
CA VAL A 235 0.67 6.32 2.77
C VAL A 235 0.73 7.14 1.47
N ASN A 236 1.01 6.54 0.32
CA ASN A 236 1.10 7.24 -0.97
C ASN A 236 -0.13 8.10 -1.28
N TYR A 237 -1.32 7.62 -0.93
CA TYR A 237 -2.59 8.29 -1.21
C TYR A 237 -2.73 9.65 -0.52
N VAL A 238 -2.03 9.85 0.57
CA VAL A 238 -1.99 11.11 1.32
C VAL A 238 -0.74 11.90 0.97
N SER A 239 0.43 11.24 0.91
CA SER A 239 1.71 11.92 0.68
C SER A 239 1.75 12.64 -0.67
N ALA A 240 1.12 12.09 -1.71
CA ALA A 240 1.03 12.74 -3.03
C ALA A 240 0.32 14.10 -2.98
N LEU A 241 -0.59 14.30 -2.04
CA LEU A 241 -1.30 15.57 -1.86
C LEU A 241 -0.43 16.65 -1.18
N GLU A 242 0.68 16.24 -0.57
CA GLU A 242 1.62 17.15 0.07
C GLU A 242 2.77 17.60 -0.86
N TYR A 243 2.83 17.07 -2.09
CA TYR A 243 3.87 17.41 -3.06
C TYR A 243 3.74 18.85 -3.60
N LYS A 244 2.53 19.39 -3.57
CA LYS A 244 2.25 20.75 -4.04
C LYS A 244 1.13 21.37 -3.21
N SER A 245 1.31 22.62 -2.83
CA SER A 245 0.29 23.42 -2.14
C SER A 245 -1.02 23.46 -2.94
N GLY A 246 -2.13 23.32 -2.23
CA GLY A 246 -3.48 23.33 -2.80
C GLY A 246 -4.02 21.95 -3.20
N LEU A 247 -3.21 20.88 -3.12
CA LEU A 247 -3.68 19.51 -3.37
C LEU A 247 -4.43 18.92 -2.18
N GLU A 248 -4.24 19.44 -0.97
CA GLU A 248 -4.92 19.02 0.25
C GLU A 248 -6.46 19.10 0.14
N ARG A 249 -6.98 19.96 -0.73
CA ARG A 249 -8.44 20.09 -1.00
C ARG A 249 -9.04 18.83 -1.61
N PHE A 250 -8.24 17.96 -2.20
CA PHE A 250 -8.70 16.71 -2.78
C PHE A 250 -8.93 15.60 -1.73
N TRP A 251 -8.37 15.75 -0.51
CA TRP A 251 -8.59 14.75 0.53
C TRP A 251 -9.98 14.89 1.20
N PRO A 252 -10.65 13.80 1.55
CA PRO A 252 -10.33 12.41 1.24
C PRO A 252 -10.65 12.07 -0.22
N ALA A 253 -10.04 10.98 -0.73
CA ALA A 253 -10.30 10.50 -2.07
C ALA A 253 -11.78 10.12 -2.26
N ASP A 254 -12.30 10.38 -3.46
CA ASP A 254 -13.64 9.96 -3.86
C ASP A 254 -13.67 8.51 -4.31
N ALA A 255 -12.54 7.99 -4.83
CA ALA A 255 -12.41 6.60 -5.25
C ALA A 255 -10.96 6.10 -5.16
N HIS A 256 -10.77 4.97 -4.46
CA HIS A 256 -9.57 4.15 -4.53
C HIS A 256 -9.91 2.87 -5.31
N LEU A 257 -9.28 2.67 -6.47
CA LEU A 257 -9.34 1.38 -7.14
C LEU A 257 -8.25 0.50 -6.54
N VAL A 258 -8.63 -0.62 -5.96
CA VAL A 258 -7.70 -1.54 -5.27
C VAL A 258 -7.96 -2.98 -5.66
N GLY A 259 -6.94 -3.82 -5.57
CA GLY A 259 -7.10 -5.26 -5.65
C GLY A 259 -7.80 -5.81 -4.40
N LYS A 260 -8.41 -6.97 -4.53
CA LYS A 260 -9.08 -7.63 -3.38
C LYS A 260 -8.11 -7.95 -2.22
N ASP A 261 -6.82 -8.03 -2.52
CA ASP A 261 -5.78 -8.38 -1.55
C ASP A 261 -5.44 -7.20 -0.61
N ILE A 262 -5.94 -6.00 -0.95
CA ILE A 262 -5.72 -4.75 -0.19
C ILE A 262 -6.90 -4.45 0.75
N LEU A 263 -8.03 -5.12 0.55
CA LEU A 263 -9.23 -4.95 1.37
C LEU A 263 -9.18 -5.77 2.65
#